data_ebbae3868dff566ba67f780a01221262
#
_entry.id   ebbae3868dff566ba67f780a01221262
#
_cell.length_a   1.000
_cell.length_b   1.000
_cell.length_c   1.000
_cell.angle_alpha   90.00
_cell.angle_beta   90.00
_cell.angle_gamma   90.00
#
_symmetry.space_group_name_H-M   'P 1'
#
loop_
_entity.id
_entity.type
_entity.pdbx_description
1 polymer ?
#
loop_
_entity_poly.entity_id
_entity_poly.type
_entity_poly.pdbx_seq_one_letter_code
_entity_poly.pdbx_strand_id
1 'polypeptide(L)'
;MRFHYVTSNIIITKIMLMTTFVLILSNTNTIAYSTPQPNADSLIFEDSEIGVKFEYPKDWVRQDSFLYGPESECSSLPCNRLPQVLVSKDAFVYEGFSLEDYLNQQKLYHEYAEGYQPIALNKTKIGENNAFHYVYSTKSPLIMENEEIINHEIYTTKGINLYKISFTALHNEQYDKYLKSFKKMINTFEIIS
;
A
#
# COMPACT_ATOMS: atom_id res chain seq x y z
N MET A 1 -52.01 -66.27 -2.63
CA MET A 1 -51.74 -65.57 -1.36
C MET A 1 -50.25 -65.33 -1.22
N ARG A 2 -49.71 -64.21 -1.79
CA ARG A 2 -48.32 -63.72 -1.61
C ARG A 2 -48.24 -62.31 -2.11
N PHE A 3 -48.67 -61.37 -1.32
CA PHE A 3 -48.41 -59.91 -1.56
C PHE A 3 -48.55 -59.22 -0.20
N HIS A 4 -47.50 -59.11 0.59
CA HIS A 4 -47.45 -58.14 1.70
C HIS A 4 -46.07 -57.96 2.36
N TYR A 5 -44.94 -58.20 1.70
CA TYR A 5 -43.65 -58.01 2.37
C TYR A 5 -42.62 -57.09 1.66
N VAL A 6 -43.03 -56.33 0.63
CA VAL A 6 -42.06 -55.52 -0.13
C VAL A 6 -42.14 -54.03 0.21
N THR A 7 -43.20 -53.54 0.85
CA THR A 7 -43.39 -52.11 1.08
C THR A 7 -42.75 -51.57 2.35
N SER A 8 -42.41 -52.43 3.34
CA SER A 8 -41.88 -51.96 4.63
C SER A 8 -40.40 -51.58 4.58
N ASN A 9 -39.59 -52.29 3.78
CA ASN A 9 -38.15 -52.03 3.71
C ASN A 9 -37.73 -50.78 2.93
N ILE A 10 -38.57 -50.33 2.01
CA ILE A 10 -38.28 -49.14 1.18
C ILE A 10 -38.49 -47.86 1.99
N ILE A 11 -39.43 -47.83 2.91
CA ILE A 11 -39.76 -46.65 3.73
C ILE A 11 -38.69 -46.41 4.78
N ILE A 12 -38.20 -47.50 5.40
CA ILE A 12 -37.14 -47.40 6.42
C ILE A 12 -35.81 -46.92 5.81
N THR A 13 -35.47 -47.38 4.60
CA THR A 13 -34.24 -46.95 3.90
C THR A 13 -34.30 -45.49 3.47
N LYS A 14 -35.47 -44.98 3.07
CA LYS A 14 -35.65 -43.56 2.69
C LYS A 14 -35.60 -42.62 3.88
N ILE A 15 -36.10 -43.04 5.05
CA ILE A 15 -36.07 -42.23 6.28
C ILE A 15 -34.61 -42.18 6.82
N MET A 16 -33.87 -43.27 6.71
CA MET A 16 -32.48 -43.32 7.17
C MET A 16 -31.51 -42.51 6.27
N LEU A 17 -31.83 -42.40 4.96
CA LEU A 17 -31.04 -41.55 4.02
C LEU A 17 -31.31 -40.07 4.22
N MET A 18 -32.54 -39.68 4.64
CA MET A 18 -32.87 -38.26 4.88
C MET A 18 -32.29 -37.73 6.19
N THR A 19 -32.15 -38.58 7.23
CA THR A 19 -31.56 -38.15 8.49
C THR A 19 -30.04 -38.00 8.42
N THR A 20 -29.34 -38.73 7.57
CA THR A 20 -27.90 -38.56 7.35
C THR A 20 -27.57 -37.30 6.51
N PHE A 21 -28.48 -36.86 5.65
CA PHE A 21 -28.25 -35.66 4.83
C PHE A 21 -28.41 -34.34 5.61
N VAL A 22 -29.24 -34.33 6.68
CA VAL A 22 -29.43 -33.14 7.53
C VAL A 22 -28.26 -32.91 8.48
N LEU A 23 -27.50 -33.95 8.84
CA LEU A 23 -26.34 -33.84 9.75
C LEU A 23 -25.04 -33.35 9.08
N ILE A 24 -24.97 -33.33 7.74
CA ILE A 24 -23.77 -32.85 7.00
C ILE A 24 -23.82 -31.34 6.74
N LEU A 25 -24.99 -30.68 6.85
CA LEU A 25 -25.16 -29.26 6.56
C LEU A 25 -24.93 -28.31 7.76
N SER A 26 -24.60 -28.82 8.93
CA SER A 26 -24.47 -27.99 10.15
C SER A 26 -23.02 -27.65 10.56
N ASN A 27 -22.02 -28.06 9.77
CA ASN A 27 -20.62 -27.66 10.01
C ASN A 27 -20.17 -26.65 8.93
N THR A 28 -20.88 -25.54 8.75
CA THR A 28 -20.28 -24.35 8.15
C THR A 28 -19.40 -23.73 9.21
N ASN A 29 -18.11 -24.09 9.21
CA ASN A 29 -17.09 -23.28 9.82
C ASN A 29 -17.12 -21.93 9.10
N THR A 30 -17.84 -20.98 9.62
CA THR A 30 -17.71 -19.57 9.28
C THR A 30 -16.29 -19.19 9.70
N ILE A 31 -15.35 -19.21 8.75
CA ILE A 31 -14.06 -18.54 8.92
C ILE A 31 -14.43 -17.05 9.03
N ALA A 32 -14.51 -16.58 10.27
CA ALA A 32 -14.58 -15.15 10.51
C ALA A 32 -13.24 -14.58 10.02
N TYR A 33 -13.24 -13.96 8.85
CA TYR A 33 -12.15 -13.08 8.46
C TYR A 33 -12.13 -11.93 9.47
N SER A 34 -11.27 -12.05 10.47
CA SER A 34 -10.95 -10.91 11.31
C SER A 34 -10.26 -9.91 10.42
N THR A 35 -10.93 -8.82 10.09
CA THR A 35 -10.25 -7.63 9.54
C THR A 35 -9.12 -7.29 10.51
N PRO A 36 -7.87 -7.11 10.03
CA PRO A 36 -6.77 -6.73 10.90
C PRO A 36 -7.18 -5.48 11.67
N GLN A 37 -7.24 -5.59 12.99
CA GLN A 37 -7.52 -4.44 13.84
C GLN A 37 -6.31 -3.51 13.74
N PRO A 38 -6.48 -2.20 13.47
CA PRO A 38 -5.37 -1.26 13.40
C PRO A 38 -4.52 -1.39 14.67
N ASN A 39 -3.21 -1.39 14.49
CA ASN A 39 -2.29 -1.41 15.63
C ASN A 39 -2.59 -0.18 16.52
N ALA A 40 -2.60 -0.33 17.84
CA ALA A 40 -2.92 0.74 18.80
C ALA A 40 -2.06 2.01 18.61
N ASP A 41 -0.95 1.90 17.88
CA ASP A 41 0.00 3.00 17.60
C ASP A 41 -0.05 3.50 16.15
N SER A 42 -1.07 3.10 15.35
CA SER A 42 -1.26 3.57 13.97
C SER A 42 -2.62 4.25 13.77
N LEU A 43 -2.67 5.15 12.79
CA LEU A 43 -3.86 5.77 12.24
C LEU A 43 -4.06 5.29 10.80
N ILE A 44 -5.26 5.46 10.28
CA ILE A 44 -5.60 5.13 8.89
C ILE A 44 -5.53 6.40 8.05
N PHE A 45 -4.73 6.34 6.98
CA PHE A 45 -4.86 7.24 5.83
C PHE A 45 -5.86 6.60 4.87
N GLU A 46 -6.94 7.28 4.59
CA GLU A 46 -7.90 6.89 3.57
C GLU A 46 -8.27 8.14 2.76
N ASP A 47 -8.13 8.04 1.46
CA ASP A 47 -8.43 9.11 0.52
C ASP A 47 -9.19 8.52 -0.67
N SER A 48 -10.49 8.81 -0.73
CA SER A 48 -11.39 8.29 -1.77
C SER A 48 -11.19 8.96 -3.13
N GLU A 49 -10.64 10.17 -3.17
CA GLU A 49 -10.34 10.88 -4.42
C GLU A 49 -9.11 10.29 -5.10
N ILE A 50 -8.05 10.08 -4.34
CA ILE A 50 -6.87 9.33 -4.80
C ILE A 50 -7.22 7.85 -4.96
N GLY A 51 -8.09 7.29 -4.11
CA GLY A 51 -8.50 5.89 -4.12
C GLY A 51 -7.47 4.97 -3.45
N VAL A 52 -6.93 5.38 -2.31
CA VAL A 52 -5.92 4.64 -1.55
C VAL A 52 -6.21 4.60 -0.07
N LYS A 53 -5.67 3.58 0.59
CA LYS A 53 -5.75 3.38 2.03
C LYS A 53 -4.47 2.73 2.55
N PHE A 54 -3.99 3.15 3.73
CA PHE A 54 -2.86 2.52 4.42
C PHE A 54 -2.78 2.99 5.88
N GLU A 55 -2.00 2.27 6.70
CA GLU A 55 -1.72 2.64 8.07
C GLU A 55 -0.48 3.55 8.16
N TYR A 56 -0.51 4.55 9.05
CA TYR A 56 0.64 5.39 9.35
C TYR A 56 0.79 5.62 10.86
N PRO A 57 1.99 5.92 11.38
CA PRO A 57 2.20 6.14 12.82
C PRO A 57 1.41 7.35 13.33
N LYS A 58 0.86 7.26 14.52
CA LYS A 58 0.02 8.33 15.13
C LYS A 58 0.76 9.63 15.45
N ASP A 59 2.09 9.59 15.50
CA ASP A 59 2.95 10.75 15.69
C ASP A 59 3.28 11.50 14.38
N TRP A 60 2.78 10.99 13.24
CA TRP A 60 2.83 11.69 11.96
C TRP A 60 1.60 12.55 11.75
N VAL A 61 1.77 13.72 11.12
CA VAL A 61 0.69 14.69 10.88
C VAL A 61 0.25 14.61 9.42
N ARG A 62 -1.04 14.34 9.19
CA ARG A 62 -1.65 14.39 7.86
C ARG A 62 -2.04 15.83 7.50
N GLN A 63 -1.69 16.25 6.28
CA GLN A 63 -2.20 17.45 5.64
C GLN A 63 -2.45 17.14 4.16
N ASP A 64 -3.72 17.06 3.78
CA ASP A 64 -4.18 16.62 2.44
C ASP A 64 -3.59 15.24 2.06
N SER A 65 -2.83 15.17 0.97
CA SER A 65 -2.13 13.98 0.48
C SER A 65 -0.72 13.80 1.08
N PHE A 66 -0.31 14.69 1.99
CA PHE A 66 0.98 14.63 2.67
C PHE A 66 0.86 14.05 4.08
N LEU A 67 1.89 13.32 4.48
CA LEU A 67 2.18 12.95 5.86
C LEU A 67 3.54 13.50 6.24
N TYR A 68 3.60 14.23 7.34
CA TYR A 68 4.84 14.80 7.89
C TYR A 68 5.24 14.05 9.15
N GLY A 69 6.52 13.71 9.27
CA GLY A 69 7.05 13.07 10.46
C GLY A 69 7.08 13.99 11.68
N PRO A 70 7.26 13.44 12.89
CA PRO A 70 7.11 14.18 14.15
C PRO A 70 8.12 15.31 14.36
N GLU A 71 9.25 15.27 13.67
CA GLU A 71 10.30 16.28 13.76
C GLU A 71 10.24 17.35 12.65
N SER A 72 9.18 17.32 11.85
CA SER A 72 8.95 18.27 10.75
C SER A 72 8.43 19.63 11.20
N GLU A 73 8.73 20.05 12.44
CA GLU A 73 8.26 21.33 12.96
C GLU A 73 8.88 22.51 12.19
N CYS A 74 7.97 23.30 11.61
CA CYS A 74 8.33 24.52 10.91
C CYS A 74 8.18 25.73 11.83
N SER A 75 9.28 26.15 12.43
CA SER A 75 9.33 27.37 13.23
C SER A 75 9.55 28.63 12.38
N SER A 76 9.97 28.49 11.12
CA SER A 76 10.23 29.60 10.18
C SER A 76 10.15 29.15 8.74
N LEU A 77 9.81 30.07 7.82
CA LEU A 77 9.92 29.86 6.37
C LEU A 77 11.33 30.18 5.87
N PRO A 78 11.89 29.42 4.87
CA PRO A 78 11.30 28.25 4.21
C PRO A 78 11.28 27.03 5.13
N CYS A 79 10.13 26.35 5.13
CA CYS A 79 9.91 25.23 6.02
C CYS A 79 10.30 23.91 5.35
N ASN A 80 11.30 23.25 5.89
CA ASN A 80 11.66 21.90 5.50
C ASN A 80 10.89 20.89 6.32
N ARG A 81 9.70 20.56 5.83
CA ARG A 81 8.85 19.52 6.45
C ARG A 81 9.35 18.12 6.10
N LEU A 82 10.58 17.79 6.47
CA LEU A 82 11.14 16.46 6.34
C LEU A 82 11.25 15.79 7.71
N PRO A 83 11.01 14.47 7.81
CA PRO A 83 10.62 13.56 6.73
C PRO A 83 9.16 13.77 6.28
N GLN A 84 8.89 13.47 5.01
CA GLN A 84 7.54 13.53 4.45
C GLN A 84 7.21 12.33 3.57
N VAL A 85 5.92 11.98 3.52
CA VAL A 85 5.35 11.04 2.53
C VAL A 85 4.29 11.79 1.74
N LEU A 86 4.35 11.64 0.42
CA LEU A 86 3.34 12.17 -0.51
C LEU A 86 2.74 11.01 -1.29
N VAL A 87 1.42 11.01 -1.42
CA VAL A 87 0.70 10.08 -2.30
C VAL A 87 -0.02 10.89 -3.38
N SER A 88 0.15 10.48 -4.63
CA SER A 88 -0.55 11.07 -5.75
C SER A 88 -1.09 10.03 -6.72
N LYS A 89 -2.12 10.44 -7.48
CA LYS A 89 -2.70 9.67 -8.57
C LYS A 89 -2.78 10.55 -9.80
N ASP A 90 -2.29 10.01 -10.92
CA ASP A 90 -2.35 10.64 -12.23
C ASP A 90 -3.03 9.71 -13.24
N ALA A 91 -3.59 10.26 -14.30
CA ALA A 91 -4.07 9.46 -15.41
C ALA A 91 -2.87 8.95 -16.21
N PHE A 92 -2.77 7.62 -16.33
CA PHE A 92 -1.74 6.95 -17.12
C PHE A 92 -2.29 6.65 -18.51
N VAL A 93 -2.33 7.69 -19.37
CA VAL A 93 -3.06 7.65 -20.66
C VAL A 93 -2.08 7.78 -21.84
N TYR A 94 -1.21 6.79 -22.01
CA TYR A 94 -0.46 6.69 -23.26
C TYR A 94 -0.57 5.26 -23.78
N GLU A 95 -1.29 5.10 -24.87
CA GLU A 95 -1.40 3.81 -25.56
C GLU A 95 -0.01 3.33 -25.98
N GLY A 96 0.39 2.15 -25.51
CA GLY A 96 1.73 1.59 -25.78
C GLY A 96 2.86 2.08 -24.86
N PHE A 97 2.58 2.94 -23.89
CA PHE A 97 3.58 3.43 -22.93
C PHE A 97 3.56 2.60 -21.64
N SER A 98 4.67 1.99 -21.31
CA SER A 98 4.78 1.14 -20.12
C SER A 98 5.16 1.93 -18.86
N LEU A 99 4.93 1.34 -17.68
CA LEU A 99 5.40 1.91 -16.41
C LEU A 99 6.94 2.05 -16.40
N GLU A 100 7.66 1.19 -17.10
CA GLU A 100 9.11 1.26 -17.26
C GLU A 100 9.54 2.46 -18.10
N ASP A 101 8.79 2.78 -19.18
CA ASP A 101 9.03 3.97 -20.01
C ASP A 101 8.79 5.25 -19.20
N TYR A 102 7.71 5.29 -18.42
CA TYR A 102 7.43 6.41 -17.51
C TYR A 102 8.58 6.60 -16.52
N LEU A 103 9.05 5.54 -15.89
CA LEU A 103 10.15 5.60 -14.93
C LEU A 103 11.45 6.12 -15.58
N ASN A 104 11.73 5.70 -16.82
CA ASN A 104 12.91 6.21 -17.55
C ASN A 104 12.80 7.72 -17.81
N GLN A 105 11.61 8.23 -18.10
CA GLN A 105 11.40 9.69 -18.19
C GLN A 105 11.59 10.39 -16.85
N GLN A 106 11.09 9.82 -15.74
CA GLN A 106 11.29 10.39 -14.41
C GLN A 106 12.78 10.46 -14.04
N LYS A 107 13.57 9.44 -14.36
CA LYS A 107 15.02 9.45 -14.15
C LYS A 107 15.69 10.60 -14.86
N LEU A 108 15.39 10.80 -16.16
CA LEU A 108 15.92 11.93 -16.93
C LEU A 108 15.55 13.28 -16.30
N TYR A 109 14.34 13.39 -15.75
CA TYR A 109 13.92 14.61 -15.05
C TYR A 109 14.74 14.82 -13.76
N HIS A 110 14.99 13.77 -12.98
CA HIS A 110 15.75 13.86 -11.73
C HIS A 110 17.25 14.15 -11.94
N GLU A 111 17.82 13.79 -13.11
CA GLU A 111 19.22 14.07 -13.45
C GLU A 111 19.55 15.58 -13.47
N TYR A 112 18.54 16.45 -13.60
CA TYR A 112 18.71 17.90 -13.50
C TYR A 112 18.69 18.43 -12.06
N ALA A 113 18.34 17.61 -11.07
CA ALA A 113 18.35 18.03 -9.67
C ALA A 113 19.79 18.14 -9.14
N GLU A 114 20.04 19.18 -8.36
CA GLU A 114 21.36 19.40 -7.76
C GLU A 114 21.77 18.21 -6.87
N GLY A 115 22.99 17.74 -7.07
CA GLY A 115 23.54 16.62 -6.30
C GLY A 115 22.86 15.27 -6.53
N TYR A 116 22.09 15.13 -7.63
CA TYR A 116 21.44 13.87 -7.96
C TYR A 116 22.44 12.71 -8.07
N GLN A 117 22.14 11.62 -7.37
CA GLN A 117 22.84 10.35 -7.45
C GLN A 117 21.81 9.19 -7.41
N PRO A 118 21.72 8.35 -8.44
CA PRO A 118 20.88 7.16 -8.39
C PRO A 118 21.49 6.15 -7.40
N ILE A 119 20.66 5.59 -6.52
CA ILE A 119 21.09 4.62 -5.48
C ILE A 119 20.59 3.22 -5.85
N ALA A 120 19.30 3.06 -6.11
CA ALA A 120 18.71 1.76 -6.42
C ALA A 120 17.45 1.87 -7.28
N LEU A 121 17.21 0.85 -8.10
CA LEU A 121 15.98 0.65 -8.82
C LEU A 121 15.60 -0.83 -8.74
N ASN A 122 14.47 -1.12 -8.11
CA ASN A 122 14.01 -2.48 -7.88
C ASN A 122 12.59 -2.68 -8.41
N LYS A 123 12.34 -3.82 -9.05
CA LYS A 123 10.98 -4.30 -9.30
C LYS A 123 10.42 -4.83 -7.98
N THR A 124 9.19 -4.44 -7.65
CA THR A 124 8.51 -4.81 -6.40
C THR A 124 7.01 -4.98 -6.66
N LYS A 125 6.23 -5.08 -5.59
CA LYS A 125 4.76 -5.11 -5.64
C LYS A 125 4.16 -4.20 -4.57
N ILE A 126 3.00 -3.64 -4.88
CA ILE A 126 2.10 -2.99 -3.94
C ILE A 126 0.77 -3.77 -3.97
N GLY A 127 0.48 -4.52 -2.90
CA GLY A 127 -0.56 -5.53 -2.96
C GLY A 127 -0.29 -6.53 -4.11
N GLU A 128 -1.25 -6.68 -5.03
CA GLU A 128 -1.10 -7.54 -6.21
C GLU A 128 -0.49 -6.83 -7.44
N ASN A 129 -0.38 -5.50 -7.39
CA ASN A 129 0.07 -4.71 -8.54
C ASN A 129 1.59 -4.69 -8.65
N ASN A 130 2.11 -4.85 -9.87
CA ASN A 130 3.53 -4.67 -10.15
C ASN A 130 3.92 -3.22 -9.90
N ALA A 131 5.08 -3.01 -9.31
CA ALA A 131 5.59 -1.69 -8.96
C ALA A 131 7.09 -1.58 -9.22
N PHE A 132 7.58 -0.35 -9.30
CA PHE A 132 9.00 -0.03 -9.25
C PHE A 132 9.28 0.81 -8.01
N HIS A 133 10.34 0.49 -7.31
CA HIS A 133 10.87 1.27 -6.22
C HIS A 133 12.20 1.89 -6.64
N TYR A 134 12.19 3.20 -6.81
CA TYR A 134 13.34 3.99 -7.19
C TYR A 134 13.86 4.77 -5.99
N VAL A 135 15.18 4.71 -5.76
CA VAL A 135 15.87 5.41 -4.67
C VAL A 135 17.00 6.23 -5.26
N TYR A 136 17.05 7.49 -4.89
CA TYR A 136 18.11 8.40 -5.30
C TYR A 136 18.37 9.46 -4.23
N SER A 137 19.55 10.06 -4.23
CA SER A 137 19.84 11.22 -3.41
C SER A 137 19.85 12.50 -4.23
N THR A 138 19.60 13.62 -3.53
CA THR A 138 19.72 14.99 -4.06
C THR A 138 20.27 15.89 -2.97
N LYS A 139 20.66 17.09 -3.34
CA LYS A 139 20.95 18.17 -2.40
C LYS A 139 19.89 19.26 -2.57
N SER A 140 19.54 19.93 -1.48
CA SER A 140 18.66 21.09 -1.57
C SER A 140 19.43 22.33 -1.15
N PRO A 141 19.52 23.35 -2.02
CA PRO A 141 20.16 24.61 -1.66
C PRO A 141 19.38 25.40 -0.60
N LEU A 142 18.10 25.01 -0.36
CA LEU A 142 17.20 25.66 0.61
C LEU A 142 17.27 25.01 2.00
N ILE A 143 17.84 23.82 2.10
CA ILE A 143 17.96 23.05 3.33
C ILE A 143 19.45 23.03 3.67
N MET A 144 19.87 23.67 4.71
CA MET A 144 21.26 23.72 5.23
C MET A 144 22.37 23.29 4.25
N GLU A 145 23.39 24.09 4.07
CA GLU A 145 24.48 23.84 3.13
C GLU A 145 25.02 22.40 3.26
N ASN A 146 24.87 21.61 2.19
CA ASN A 146 25.40 20.26 1.98
C ASN A 146 24.66 19.05 2.58
N GLU A 147 23.47 19.17 3.14
CA GLU A 147 22.75 17.98 3.59
C GLU A 147 22.21 17.17 2.39
N GLU A 148 22.45 15.88 2.44
CA GLU A 148 21.95 14.92 1.48
C GLU A 148 20.51 14.55 1.82
N ILE A 149 19.63 14.59 0.80
CA ILE A 149 18.25 14.17 0.89
C ILE A 149 18.12 12.84 0.18
N ILE A 150 17.56 11.83 0.84
CA ILE A 150 17.22 10.55 0.22
C ILE A 150 15.75 10.56 -0.17
N ASN A 151 15.50 10.21 -1.42
CA ASN A 151 14.19 10.10 -2.01
C ASN A 151 13.90 8.63 -2.33
N HIS A 152 12.74 8.13 -1.87
CA HIS A 152 12.18 6.85 -2.27
C HIS A 152 10.90 7.13 -3.04
N GLU A 153 10.80 6.66 -4.25
CA GLU A 153 9.60 6.77 -5.07
C GLU A 153 9.14 5.39 -5.49
N ILE A 154 7.89 5.07 -5.19
CA ILE A 154 7.26 3.83 -5.61
C ILE A 154 6.19 4.17 -6.63
N TYR A 155 6.29 3.56 -7.79
CA TYR A 155 5.37 3.73 -8.91
C TYR A 155 4.63 2.43 -9.18
N THR A 156 3.31 2.49 -9.27
CA THR A 156 2.45 1.36 -9.64
C THR A 156 1.27 1.83 -10.45
N THR A 157 0.64 0.91 -11.19
CA THR A 157 -0.55 1.21 -11.98
C THR A 157 -1.71 0.29 -11.60
N LYS A 158 -2.94 0.81 -11.67
CA LYS A 158 -4.18 0.04 -11.62
C LYS A 158 -5.16 0.59 -12.64
N GLY A 159 -5.49 -0.21 -13.65
CA GLY A 159 -6.25 0.27 -14.80
C GLY A 159 -5.49 1.38 -15.53
N ILE A 160 -6.16 2.52 -15.72
CA ILE A 160 -5.60 3.70 -16.40
C ILE A 160 -4.95 4.70 -15.43
N ASN A 161 -4.84 4.36 -14.15
CA ASN A 161 -4.29 5.25 -13.14
C ASN A 161 -2.85 4.85 -12.78
N LEU A 162 -1.99 5.86 -12.69
CA LEU A 162 -0.67 5.79 -12.09
C LEU A 162 -0.74 6.27 -10.64
N TYR A 163 -0.18 5.52 -9.74
CA TYR A 163 -0.03 5.88 -8.34
C TYR A 163 1.45 6.07 -8.04
N LYS A 164 1.78 7.19 -7.41
CA LYS A 164 3.13 7.48 -6.92
C LYS A 164 3.08 7.66 -5.41
N ILE A 165 3.95 6.96 -4.70
CA ILE A 165 4.16 7.12 -3.27
C ILE A 165 5.61 7.56 -3.09
N SER A 166 5.82 8.77 -2.58
CA SER A 166 7.15 9.33 -2.35
C SER A 166 7.43 9.43 -0.85
N PHE A 167 8.62 9.04 -0.43
CA PHE A 167 9.17 9.34 0.88
C PHE A 167 10.45 10.13 0.68
N THR A 168 10.55 11.26 1.36
CA THR A 168 11.70 12.17 1.30
C THR A 168 12.18 12.47 2.71
N ALA A 169 13.45 12.27 2.99
CA ALA A 169 14.05 12.52 4.30
C ALA A 169 15.50 12.96 4.18
N LEU A 170 15.99 13.68 5.20
CA LEU A 170 17.42 13.97 5.36
C LEU A 170 18.18 12.67 5.64
N HIS A 171 19.39 12.55 5.05
CA HIS A 171 20.30 11.44 5.33
C HIS A 171 21.10 11.71 6.62
N ASN A 172 20.42 11.59 7.75
CA ASN A 172 20.97 11.82 9.09
C ASN A 172 20.71 10.60 10.01
N GLU A 173 21.04 10.73 11.28
CA GLU A 173 20.87 9.64 12.27
C GLU A 173 19.42 9.16 12.46
N GLN A 174 18.42 9.98 12.10
CA GLN A 174 17.00 9.62 12.20
C GLN A 174 16.46 8.91 10.95
N TYR A 175 17.21 8.93 9.84
CA TYR A 175 16.78 8.40 8.56
C TYR A 175 16.24 6.96 8.64
N ASP A 176 16.98 6.06 9.28
CA ASP A 176 16.58 4.65 9.39
C ASP A 176 15.27 4.45 10.17
N LYS A 177 15.04 5.26 11.21
CA LYS A 177 13.77 5.27 11.97
C LYS A 177 12.60 5.62 11.06
N TYR A 178 12.72 6.68 10.27
CA TYR A 178 11.67 7.13 9.37
C TYR A 178 11.48 6.20 8.18
N LEU A 179 12.55 5.67 7.62
CA LEU A 179 12.49 4.65 6.57
C LEU A 179 11.75 3.39 7.05
N LYS A 180 11.94 2.98 8.31
CA LYS A 180 11.20 1.86 8.90
C LYS A 180 9.71 2.17 9.00
N SER A 181 9.32 3.38 9.34
CA SER A 181 7.93 3.84 9.35
C SER A 181 7.32 3.83 7.95
N PHE A 182 8.03 4.37 6.97
CA PHE A 182 7.61 4.33 5.56
C PHE A 182 7.40 2.90 5.06
N LYS A 183 8.33 1.98 5.32
CA LYS A 183 8.19 0.56 4.95
C LYS A 183 6.93 -0.09 5.56
N LYS A 184 6.56 0.29 6.80
CA LYS A 184 5.30 -0.19 7.40
C LYS A 184 4.08 0.37 6.67
N MET A 185 4.09 1.65 6.28
CA MET A 185 3.02 2.26 5.49
C MET A 185 2.84 1.51 4.17
N ILE A 186 3.94 1.23 3.45
CA ILE A 186 3.91 0.49 2.18
C ILE A 186 3.36 -0.93 2.34
N ASN A 187 3.68 -1.62 3.44
CA ASN A 187 3.19 -2.97 3.69
C ASN A 187 1.66 -3.05 3.91
N THR A 188 1.03 -1.95 4.28
CA THR A 188 -0.43 -1.86 4.48
C THR A 188 -1.13 -1.07 3.38
N PHE A 189 -0.40 -0.67 2.34
CA PHE A 189 -0.93 0.15 1.26
C PHE A 189 -1.87 -0.64 0.35
N GLU A 190 -3.06 -0.11 0.18
CA GLU A 190 -4.12 -0.67 -0.67
C GLU A 190 -4.62 0.38 -1.66
N ILE A 191 -4.83 -0.02 -2.92
CA ILE A 191 -5.56 0.77 -3.91
C ILE A 191 -7.01 0.31 -3.86
N ILE A 192 -7.91 1.18 -3.38
CA ILE A 192 -9.33 0.88 -3.10
C ILE A 192 -10.28 1.34 -4.22
N SER A 193 -9.78 1.92 -5.30
CA SER A 193 -10.54 2.40 -6.47
C SER A 193 -10.53 1.40 -7.62
#